data_b4d7613935fb0ca2b50d4de83d117728
#
_entry.id   b4d7613935fb0ca2b50d4de83d117728
#
_cell.length_a   1.000
_cell.length_b   1.000
_cell.length_c   1.000
_cell.angle_alpha   90.00
_cell.angle_beta   90.00
_cell.angle_gamma   90.00
#
_symmetry.space_group_name_H-M   'P 1'
#
loop_
_entity.id
_entity.type
_entity.pdbx_description
1 polymer ?
#
loop_
_entity_poly.entity_id
_entity_poly.type
_entity_poly.pdbx_seq_one_letter_code
_entity_poly.pdbx_strand_id
1 'polypeptide(L)'
;MKPSSFFFIAIVLSCNSQTVERDIVLINVENLDRAGIADEITTINSFDPKVIAIDLQFSSHTEYDKDTRLIQAFDKCNNLIMVSIIEGYKGEDVVYTNGFTFGSLPVYLINAQTGFANTILEKDEHQTLKSFSIVENMDGFNEYHFGVRTAMAFDSLKTMAFVKDNPRIIDIDYQSGKRKFKTFSASDVFNKKVTRKDIEGKIILIGYVGPTDEDKFFSPFNKRAKPNKPDVYGLEYYAYVITQVLK
;
A
#
# COMPACT_ATOMS: atom_id res chain seq x y z
N MET A 1 -54.40 21.55 -33.74
CA MET A 1 -52.99 21.23 -33.54
C MET A 1 -52.71 21.19 -32.05
N LYS A 2 -52.47 20.02 -31.50
CA LYS A 2 -52.11 19.87 -30.06
C LYS A 2 -50.59 19.84 -29.93
N PRO A 3 -49.97 20.52 -28.98
CA PRO A 3 -48.53 20.42 -28.80
C PRO A 3 -48.17 19.12 -28.06
N SER A 4 -47.21 18.40 -28.61
CA SER A 4 -46.63 17.17 -28.05
C SER A 4 -45.64 17.58 -26.95
N SER A 5 -45.94 17.22 -25.69
CA SER A 5 -45.03 17.39 -24.56
C SER A 5 -43.97 16.29 -24.59
N PHE A 6 -42.73 16.66 -24.88
CA PHE A 6 -41.58 15.79 -24.69
C PHE A 6 -41.21 15.78 -23.18
N PHE A 7 -41.43 14.63 -22.54
CA PHE A 7 -40.88 14.37 -21.20
C PHE A 7 -39.40 14.01 -21.32
N PHE A 8 -38.51 14.90 -20.88
CA PHE A 8 -37.10 14.57 -20.64
C PHE A 8 -37.02 13.79 -19.32
N ILE A 9 -36.76 12.49 -19.39
CA ILE A 9 -36.36 11.71 -18.22
C ILE A 9 -34.87 11.98 -17.97
N ALA A 10 -34.61 12.81 -16.98
CA ALA A 10 -33.26 12.98 -16.43
C ALA A 10 -32.92 11.70 -15.64
N ILE A 11 -32.09 10.83 -16.21
CA ILE A 11 -31.49 9.74 -15.48
C ILE A 11 -30.46 10.36 -14.55
N VAL A 12 -30.84 10.54 -13.28
CA VAL A 12 -29.89 10.86 -12.21
C VAL A 12 -29.09 9.59 -11.96
N LEU A 13 -27.92 9.47 -12.58
CA LEU A 13 -26.87 8.55 -12.17
C LEU A 13 -26.44 8.99 -10.77
N SER A 14 -27.03 8.37 -9.74
CA SER A 14 -26.47 8.45 -8.40
C SER A 14 -25.14 7.69 -8.43
N CYS A 15 -24.05 8.41 -8.62
CA CYS A 15 -22.72 7.93 -8.31
C CYS A 15 -22.70 7.67 -6.79
N ASN A 16 -22.96 6.42 -6.39
CA ASN A 16 -22.56 5.94 -5.08
C ASN A 16 -21.04 6.09 -5.01
N SER A 17 -20.56 7.13 -4.39
CA SER A 17 -19.15 7.25 -4.01
C SER A 17 -18.91 6.17 -2.94
N GLN A 18 -18.60 4.95 -3.40
CA GLN A 18 -17.97 3.97 -2.53
C GLN A 18 -16.71 4.65 -2.01
N THR A 19 -16.58 4.74 -0.70
CA THR A 19 -15.38 5.32 -0.11
C THR A 19 -14.23 4.37 -0.39
N VAL A 20 -13.10 4.87 -0.93
CA VAL A 20 -11.92 4.09 -1.33
C VAL A 20 -11.41 3.18 -0.20
N GLU A 21 -11.65 3.58 1.06
CA GLU A 21 -11.28 2.77 2.24
C GLU A 21 -11.91 1.37 2.25
N ARG A 22 -13.07 1.17 1.59
CA ARG A 22 -13.72 -0.14 1.46
C ARG A 22 -13.03 -1.06 0.46
N ASP A 23 -12.22 -0.49 -0.41
CA ASP A 23 -11.47 -1.22 -1.42
C ASP A 23 -10.07 -1.62 -0.95
N ILE A 24 -9.69 -1.25 0.28
CA ILE A 24 -8.40 -1.60 0.89
C ILE A 24 -8.61 -2.56 2.05
N VAL A 25 -7.86 -3.67 2.04
CA VAL A 25 -7.85 -4.68 3.10
C VAL A 25 -6.42 -4.90 3.56
N LEU A 26 -6.21 -4.90 4.87
CA LEU A 26 -4.93 -5.18 5.50
C LEU A 26 -4.88 -6.64 5.93
N ILE A 27 -3.78 -7.32 5.67
CA ILE A 27 -3.53 -8.69 6.14
C ILE A 27 -2.26 -8.68 6.99
N ASN A 28 -2.41 -9.06 8.26
CA ASN A 28 -1.28 -9.21 9.16
C ASN A 28 -0.65 -10.59 8.99
N VAL A 29 0.60 -10.62 8.53
CA VAL A 29 1.37 -11.86 8.33
C VAL A 29 1.71 -12.60 9.63
N GLU A 30 1.52 -11.96 10.80
CA GLU A 30 1.90 -12.55 12.10
C GLU A 30 3.36 -13.03 12.10
N ASN A 31 3.62 -14.26 12.53
CA ASN A 31 4.95 -14.87 12.60
C ASN A 31 5.13 -15.97 11.53
N LEU A 32 4.54 -15.79 10.35
CA LEU A 32 4.66 -16.76 9.28
C LEU A 32 6.09 -16.82 8.74
N ASP A 33 6.56 -18.04 8.47
CA ASP A 33 7.74 -18.24 7.63
C ASP A 33 7.38 -18.09 6.14
N ARG A 34 8.36 -18.19 5.25
CA ARG A 34 8.14 -18.02 3.80
C ARG A 34 7.13 -19.00 3.21
N ALA A 35 7.07 -20.23 3.73
CA ALA A 35 6.08 -21.20 3.28
C ALA A 35 4.67 -20.79 3.71
N GLY A 36 4.50 -20.31 4.95
CA GLY A 36 3.25 -19.78 5.44
C GLY A 36 2.80 -18.53 4.66
N ILE A 37 3.71 -17.61 4.37
CA ILE A 37 3.44 -16.42 3.53
C ILE A 37 3.01 -16.85 2.12
N ALA A 38 3.66 -17.87 1.53
CA ALA A 38 3.27 -18.40 0.23
C ALA A 38 1.85 -18.97 0.21
N ASP A 39 1.47 -19.69 1.26
CA ASP A 39 0.12 -20.27 1.40
C ASP A 39 -0.95 -19.19 1.62
N GLU A 40 -0.63 -18.17 2.42
CA GLU A 40 -1.49 -17.01 2.63
C GLU A 40 -1.75 -16.27 1.31
N ILE A 41 -0.69 -15.92 0.58
CA ILE A 41 -0.78 -15.24 -0.72
C ILE A 41 -1.54 -16.08 -1.73
N THR A 42 -1.28 -17.39 -1.80
CA THR A 42 -2.00 -18.31 -2.69
C THR A 42 -3.49 -18.32 -2.38
N THR A 43 -3.85 -18.36 -1.10
CA THR A 43 -5.25 -18.34 -0.66
C THR A 43 -5.92 -17.02 -1.05
N ILE A 44 -5.29 -15.88 -0.74
CA ILE A 44 -5.81 -14.55 -1.06
C ILE A 44 -5.94 -14.35 -2.56
N ASN A 45 -4.92 -14.74 -3.34
CA ASN A 45 -4.92 -14.61 -4.79
C ASN A 45 -6.03 -15.43 -5.45
N SER A 46 -6.44 -16.56 -4.85
CA SER A 46 -7.56 -17.37 -5.33
C SER A 46 -8.92 -16.66 -5.27
N PHE A 47 -9.03 -15.57 -4.53
CA PHE A 47 -10.23 -14.72 -4.44
C PHE A 47 -10.22 -13.53 -5.40
N ASP A 48 -9.26 -13.46 -6.33
CA ASP A 48 -9.18 -12.49 -7.41
C ASP A 48 -9.07 -11.02 -6.96
N PRO A 49 -8.05 -10.68 -6.13
CA PRO A 49 -7.76 -9.29 -5.79
C PRO A 49 -7.31 -8.51 -7.03
N LYS A 50 -7.58 -7.20 -7.06
CA LYS A 50 -7.08 -6.33 -8.15
C LYS A 50 -5.59 -6.04 -8.02
N VAL A 51 -5.10 -5.88 -6.78
CA VAL A 51 -3.69 -5.64 -6.45
C VAL A 51 -3.34 -6.37 -5.16
N ILE A 52 -2.18 -7.01 -5.12
CA ILE A 52 -1.52 -7.47 -3.89
C ILE A 52 -0.26 -6.64 -3.71
N ALA A 53 -0.14 -5.95 -2.57
CA ALA A 53 1.02 -5.14 -2.23
C ALA A 53 1.63 -5.66 -0.92
N ILE A 54 2.92 -5.97 -0.93
CA ILE A 54 3.61 -6.68 0.15
C ILE A 54 4.66 -5.77 0.76
N ASP A 55 4.48 -5.45 2.05
CA ASP A 55 5.42 -4.67 2.87
C ASP A 55 6.35 -5.61 3.65
N LEU A 56 7.02 -6.49 2.93
CA LEU A 56 8.04 -7.40 3.43
C LEU A 56 9.22 -7.46 2.47
N GLN A 57 10.43 -7.58 3.01
CA GLN A 57 11.65 -7.72 2.24
C GLN A 57 12.20 -9.15 2.33
N PHE A 58 12.52 -9.73 1.18
CA PHE A 58 13.13 -11.05 1.05
C PHE A 58 14.57 -10.92 0.55
N SER A 59 15.43 -10.30 1.36
CA SER A 59 16.79 -9.87 1.00
C SER A 59 17.85 -10.99 1.01
N SER A 60 17.47 -12.21 1.41
CA SER A 60 18.37 -13.36 1.46
C SER A 60 17.63 -14.64 1.07
N HIS A 61 18.35 -15.67 0.71
CA HIS A 61 17.80 -17.03 0.62
C HIS A 61 17.69 -17.64 2.03
N THR A 62 16.70 -18.53 2.21
CA THR A 62 16.56 -19.34 3.42
C THR A 62 16.61 -20.82 3.09
N GLU A 63 15.48 -21.50 3.08
CA GLU A 63 15.35 -22.90 2.72
C GLU A 63 14.82 -23.00 1.29
N TYR A 64 15.48 -23.78 0.44
CA TYR A 64 15.16 -23.90 -0.99
C TYR A 64 13.67 -24.17 -1.27
N ASP A 65 13.07 -25.10 -0.53
CA ASP A 65 11.66 -25.46 -0.74
C ASP A 65 10.71 -24.30 -0.35
N LYS A 66 11.00 -23.58 0.73
CA LYS A 66 10.21 -22.42 1.17
C LYS A 66 10.35 -21.24 0.21
N ASP A 67 11.57 -20.98 -0.24
CA ASP A 67 11.86 -19.94 -1.23
C ASP A 67 11.15 -20.24 -2.55
N THR A 68 11.21 -21.48 -3.02
CA THR A 68 10.55 -21.92 -4.26
C THR A 68 9.03 -21.77 -4.17
N ARG A 69 8.42 -22.16 -3.06
CA ARG A 69 6.96 -21.98 -2.84
C ARG A 69 6.57 -20.52 -2.89
N LEU A 70 7.36 -19.64 -2.25
CA LEU A 70 7.08 -18.20 -2.24
C LEU A 70 7.18 -17.59 -3.64
N ILE A 71 8.23 -17.93 -4.41
CA ILE A 71 8.39 -17.51 -5.81
C ILE A 71 7.17 -17.96 -6.63
N GLN A 72 6.76 -19.23 -6.51
CA GLN A 72 5.59 -19.75 -7.23
C GLN A 72 4.28 -19.06 -6.84
N ALA A 73 4.14 -18.60 -5.58
CA ALA A 73 2.99 -17.82 -5.16
C ALA A 73 3.00 -16.44 -5.79
N PHE A 74 4.13 -15.77 -5.84
CA PHE A 74 4.32 -14.47 -6.48
C PHE A 74 4.06 -14.52 -7.99
N ASP A 75 4.56 -15.53 -8.67
CA ASP A 75 4.41 -15.71 -10.12
C ASP A 75 2.93 -15.84 -10.56
N LYS A 76 2.05 -16.24 -9.65
CA LYS A 76 0.61 -16.36 -9.91
C LYS A 76 -0.16 -15.06 -9.67
N CYS A 77 0.45 -14.04 -9.09
CA CYS A 77 -0.20 -12.76 -8.83
C CYS A 77 -0.21 -11.90 -10.10
N ASN A 78 -1.37 -11.40 -10.49
CA ASN A 78 -1.50 -10.56 -11.70
C ASN A 78 -0.89 -9.15 -11.52
N ASN A 79 -1.06 -8.55 -10.36
CA ASN A 79 -0.55 -7.21 -10.02
C ASN A 79 0.09 -7.27 -8.63
N LEU A 80 1.37 -7.62 -8.59
CA LEU A 80 2.16 -7.70 -7.38
C LEU A 80 3.02 -6.46 -7.23
N ILE A 81 2.92 -5.79 -6.09
CA ILE A 81 3.76 -4.66 -5.71
C ILE A 81 4.59 -5.07 -4.49
N MET A 82 5.90 -4.89 -4.58
CA MET A 82 6.83 -5.20 -3.50
C MET A 82 7.47 -3.91 -2.96
N VAL A 83 7.68 -3.87 -1.67
CA VAL A 83 8.38 -2.75 -1.03
C VAL A 83 9.86 -2.73 -1.41
N SER A 84 10.41 -1.54 -1.59
CA SER A 84 11.85 -1.29 -1.74
C SER A 84 12.27 -0.08 -0.90
N ILE A 85 13.57 0.10 -0.70
CA ILE A 85 14.17 1.28 -0.07
C ILE A 85 15.10 1.92 -1.09
N ILE A 86 15.07 3.24 -1.20
CA ILE A 86 16.05 3.98 -1.98
C ILE A 86 17.24 4.30 -1.08
N GLU A 87 18.43 3.91 -1.50
CA GLU A 87 19.71 4.27 -0.90
C GLU A 87 20.52 5.11 -1.89
N GLY A 88 21.41 5.94 -1.36
CA GLY A 88 22.26 6.82 -2.14
C GLY A 88 22.37 8.21 -1.54
N TYR A 89 23.20 9.04 -2.13
CA TYR A 89 23.34 10.44 -1.71
C TYR A 89 22.20 11.29 -2.30
N LYS A 90 21.45 11.93 -1.43
CA LYS A 90 20.39 12.87 -1.83
C LYS A 90 20.94 14.29 -1.79
N GLY A 91 21.20 14.88 -2.96
CA GLY A 91 21.67 16.26 -3.09
C GLY A 91 20.60 17.29 -2.71
N GLU A 92 20.98 18.58 -2.70
CA GLU A 92 20.09 19.70 -2.40
C GLU A 92 18.92 19.79 -3.38
N ASP A 93 19.13 19.40 -4.65
CA ASP A 93 18.11 19.33 -5.69
C ASP A 93 17.16 18.12 -5.56
N VAL A 94 17.31 17.36 -4.50
CA VAL A 94 16.46 16.20 -4.16
C VAL A 94 16.55 15.06 -5.18
N VAL A 95 17.63 14.97 -5.92
CA VAL A 95 17.95 13.86 -6.81
C VAL A 95 18.88 12.90 -6.08
N TYR A 96 18.57 11.62 -6.10
CA TYR A 96 19.48 10.59 -5.61
C TYR A 96 20.57 10.36 -6.66
N THR A 97 21.80 10.75 -6.36
CA THR A 97 22.97 10.50 -7.19
C THR A 97 23.58 9.15 -6.79
N ASN A 98 23.88 8.30 -7.79
CA ASN A 98 24.25 6.90 -7.56
C ASN A 98 23.23 6.17 -6.68
N GLY A 99 21.95 6.52 -6.84
CA GLY A 99 20.86 5.90 -6.12
C GLY A 99 20.62 4.47 -6.64
N PHE A 100 20.29 3.57 -5.73
CA PHE A 100 19.81 2.24 -6.06
C PHE A 100 18.67 1.85 -5.13
N THR A 101 17.83 0.94 -5.60
CA THR A 101 16.77 0.36 -4.76
C THR A 101 17.30 -0.88 -4.08
N PHE A 102 17.07 -0.95 -2.77
CA PHE A 102 17.36 -2.12 -1.95
C PHE A 102 16.04 -2.77 -1.51
N GLY A 103 16.01 -4.08 -1.41
CA GLY A 103 14.80 -4.80 -1.00
C GLY A 103 14.93 -6.29 -1.17
N SER A 104 13.93 -6.89 -1.78
CA SER A 104 13.93 -8.34 -2.06
C SER A 104 14.94 -8.71 -3.15
N LEU A 105 15.46 -9.94 -3.09
CA LEU A 105 16.32 -10.47 -4.15
C LEU A 105 15.58 -10.48 -5.51
N PRO A 106 16.29 -10.30 -6.64
CA PRO A 106 15.69 -10.22 -7.97
C PRO A 106 14.77 -11.40 -8.32
N VAL A 107 15.06 -12.60 -7.80
CA VAL A 107 14.23 -13.79 -8.04
C VAL A 107 12.81 -13.65 -7.51
N TYR A 108 12.58 -12.85 -6.48
CA TYR A 108 11.25 -12.56 -5.94
C TYR A 108 10.55 -11.41 -6.67
N LEU A 109 11.25 -10.70 -7.56
CA LEU A 109 10.75 -9.50 -8.25
C LEU A 109 10.43 -9.75 -9.73
N ILE A 110 10.56 -10.96 -10.24
CA ILE A 110 10.45 -11.27 -11.69
C ILE A 110 9.12 -10.76 -12.27
N ASN A 111 8.00 -10.93 -11.55
CA ASN A 111 6.67 -10.49 -11.96
C ASN A 111 6.10 -9.38 -11.08
N ALA A 112 6.94 -8.75 -10.25
CA ALA A 112 6.54 -7.68 -9.35
C ALA A 112 7.00 -6.30 -9.85
N GLN A 113 6.22 -5.26 -9.53
CA GLN A 113 6.70 -3.90 -9.55
C GLN A 113 7.16 -3.51 -8.15
N THR A 114 8.09 -2.57 -8.05
CA THR A 114 8.55 -2.05 -6.76
C THR A 114 8.05 -0.63 -6.50
N GLY A 115 7.92 -0.29 -5.23
CA GLY A 115 7.69 1.06 -4.77
C GLY A 115 8.49 1.34 -3.50
N PHE A 116 9.09 2.53 -3.40
CA PHE A 116 9.93 2.85 -2.26
C PHE A 116 9.11 3.17 -1.00
N ALA A 117 9.67 2.79 0.16
CA ALA A 117 9.06 2.95 1.48
C ALA A 117 9.81 3.96 2.38
N ASN A 118 10.74 4.72 1.85
CA ASN A 118 11.46 5.73 2.62
C ASN A 118 10.48 6.72 3.24
N THR A 119 10.53 6.87 4.56
CA THR A 119 9.66 7.78 5.32
C THR A 119 10.31 9.15 5.50
N ILE A 120 9.48 10.19 5.53
CA ILE A 120 9.88 11.55 5.90
C ILE A 120 9.40 11.79 7.33
N LEU A 121 10.33 11.76 8.29
CA LEU A 121 10.03 11.98 9.69
C LEU A 121 10.33 13.43 10.06
N GLU A 122 9.42 14.07 10.79
CA GLU A 122 9.61 15.42 11.32
C GLU A 122 10.78 15.43 12.33
N LYS A 123 11.44 16.58 12.43
CA LYS A 123 12.51 16.81 13.43
C LYS A 123 11.93 17.22 14.79
N ASP A 124 10.82 16.60 15.18
CA ASP A 124 10.22 16.78 16.49
C ASP A 124 10.66 15.67 17.47
N GLU A 125 10.25 15.77 18.74
CA GLU A 125 10.62 14.82 19.80
C GLU A 125 10.21 13.38 19.47
N HIS A 126 9.14 13.19 18.68
CA HIS A 126 8.55 11.89 18.38
C HIS A 126 8.87 11.39 16.97
N GLN A 127 9.60 12.18 16.16
CA GLN A 127 9.83 11.84 14.75
C GLN A 127 8.50 11.56 14.03
N THR A 128 7.56 12.50 14.15
CA THR A 128 6.19 12.33 13.63
C THR A 128 6.19 12.10 12.12
N LEU A 129 5.48 11.08 11.67
CA LEU A 129 5.24 10.79 10.26
C LEU A 129 4.07 11.65 9.75
N LYS A 130 4.39 12.77 9.11
CA LYS A 130 3.41 13.77 8.70
C LYS A 130 3.23 13.85 7.19
N SER A 131 4.30 13.63 6.44
CA SER A 131 4.33 13.79 4.99
C SER A 131 4.98 12.60 4.30
N PHE A 132 4.77 12.49 2.99
CA PHE A 132 5.43 11.49 2.16
C PHE A 132 5.86 12.09 0.83
N SER A 133 6.86 11.50 0.21
CA SER A 133 7.24 11.82 -1.17
C SER A 133 6.43 10.95 -2.13
N ILE A 134 5.80 11.57 -3.12
CA ILE A 134 5.04 10.88 -4.17
C ILE A 134 5.97 10.11 -5.11
N VAL A 135 7.08 10.76 -5.48
CA VAL A 135 8.05 10.28 -6.45
C VAL A 135 9.44 10.80 -6.09
N GLU A 136 10.44 9.98 -6.29
CA GLU A 136 11.85 10.37 -6.17
C GLU A 136 12.54 10.16 -7.52
N ASN A 137 13.49 11.06 -7.84
CA ASN A 137 14.31 10.93 -9.03
C ASN A 137 15.62 10.25 -8.67
N MET A 138 15.97 9.19 -9.38
CA MET A 138 17.23 8.46 -9.26
C MET A 138 17.94 8.50 -10.61
N ASP A 139 18.95 9.37 -10.73
CA ASP A 139 19.77 9.50 -11.96
C ASP A 139 18.93 9.60 -13.25
N GLY A 140 17.80 10.32 -13.20
CA GLY A 140 16.90 10.52 -14.33
C GLY A 140 15.73 9.53 -14.41
N PHE A 141 15.65 8.53 -13.52
CA PHE A 141 14.52 7.62 -13.43
C PHE A 141 13.60 7.99 -12.26
N ASN A 142 12.31 7.94 -12.49
CA ASN A 142 11.32 8.21 -11.46
C ASN A 142 10.94 6.91 -10.73
N GLU A 143 11.21 6.88 -9.43
CA GLU A 143 10.70 5.86 -8.54
C GLU A 143 9.51 6.40 -7.76
N TYR A 144 8.44 5.61 -7.64
CA TYR A 144 7.21 6.00 -6.98
C TYR A 144 7.13 5.39 -5.58
N HIS A 145 6.57 6.17 -4.65
CA HIS A 145 6.28 5.68 -3.30
C HIS A 145 5.42 4.41 -3.34
N PHE A 146 5.65 3.47 -2.42
CA PHE A 146 4.97 2.16 -2.38
C PHE A 146 3.44 2.29 -2.43
N GLY A 147 2.85 3.19 -1.64
CA GLY A 147 1.41 3.46 -1.70
C GLY A 147 0.96 4.07 -3.03
N VAL A 148 1.77 4.92 -3.67
CA VAL A 148 1.47 5.50 -4.99
C VAL A 148 1.58 4.44 -6.08
N ARG A 149 2.59 3.59 -6.05
CA ARG A 149 2.74 2.46 -6.99
C ARG A 149 1.57 1.48 -6.88
N THR A 150 1.13 1.20 -5.66
CA THR A 150 -0.05 0.36 -5.39
C THR A 150 -1.34 0.99 -5.94
N ALA A 151 -1.54 2.29 -5.70
CA ALA A 151 -2.66 3.03 -6.27
C ALA A 151 -2.63 3.05 -7.81
N MET A 152 -1.44 3.17 -8.41
CA MET A 152 -1.24 3.15 -9.87
C MET A 152 -1.62 1.80 -10.48
N ALA A 153 -1.31 0.69 -9.82
CA ALA A 153 -1.73 -0.64 -10.24
C ALA A 153 -3.25 -0.84 -10.12
N PHE A 154 -3.89 -0.13 -9.19
CA PHE A 154 -5.34 -0.17 -9.02
C PHE A 154 -6.09 0.73 -10.02
N ASP A 155 -5.69 2.00 -10.14
CA ASP A 155 -6.26 2.98 -11.07
C ASP A 155 -5.17 3.94 -11.56
N SER A 156 -4.58 3.60 -12.69
CA SER A 156 -3.46 4.35 -13.25
C SER A 156 -3.83 5.76 -13.68
N LEU A 157 -5.03 5.95 -14.24
CA LEU A 157 -5.46 7.26 -14.74
C LEU A 157 -5.63 8.25 -13.59
N LYS A 158 -6.32 7.82 -12.53
CA LYS A 158 -6.55 8.63 -11.35
C LYS A 158 -5.24 8.94 -10.62
N THR A 159 -4.38 7.94 -10.47
CA THR A 159 -3.07 8.10 -9.84
C THR A 159 -2.18 9.06 -10.61
N MET A 160 -2.12 8.97 -11.94
CA MET A 160 -1.29 9.88 -12.74
C MET A 160 -1.81 11.32 -12.73
N ALA A 161 -3.14 11.52 -12.66
CA ALA A 161 -3.71 12.84 -12.44
C ALA A 161 -3.27 13.41 -11.08
N PHE A 162 -3.37 12.60 -10.01
CA PHE A 162 -2.90 13.00 -8.68
C PHE A 162 -1.40 13.36 -8.67
N VAL A 163 -0.54 12.53 -9.28
CA VAL A 163 0.91 12.80 -9.37
C VAL A 163 1.19 14.11 -10.09
N LYS A 164 0.45 14.39 -11.17
CA LYS A 164 0.62 15.63 -11.96
C LYS A 164 0.18 16.89 -11.19
N ASP A 165 -0.89 16.78 -10.42
CA ASP A 165 -1.55 17.95 -9.79
C ASP A 165 -0.98 18.27 -8.40
N ASN A 166 -0.09 17.44 -7.86
CA ASN A 166 0.47 17.62 -6.52
C ASN A 166 2.00 17.83 -6.54
N PRO A 167 2.55 18.58 -5.57
CA PRO A 167 4.00 18.69 -5.40
C PRO A 167 4.59 17.35 -4.97
N ARG A 168 5.90 17.18 -5.17
CA ARG A 168 6.63 15.94 -4.87
C ARG A 168 6.45 15.46 -3.43
N ILE A 169 6.41 16.34 -2.46
CA ILE A 169 6.18 16.03 -1.04
C ILE A 169 4.87 16.68 -0.61
N ILE A 170 4.01 15.91 0.02
CA ILE A 170 2.72 16.37 0.54
C ILE A 170 2.43 15.81 1.94
N ASP A 171 1.58 16.50 2.68
CA ASP A 171 1.10 16.01 3.96
C ASP A 171 0.13 14.83 3.78
N ILE A 172 0.18 13.89 4.72
CA ILE A 172 -0.70 12.72 4.74
C ILE A 172 -2.07 13.12 5.28
N ASP A 173 -3.12 12.79 4.52
CA ASP A 173 -4.49 12.97 4.96
C ASP A 173 -4.96 11.84 5.90
N TYR A 174 -4.58 11.93 7.16
CA TYR A 174 -5.02 10.97 8.18
C TYR A 174 -6.50 11.10 8.57
N GLN A 175 -7.21 12.11 8.08
CA GLN A 175 -8.61 12.42 8.46
C GLN A 175 -8.86 12.35 9.98
N SER A 176 -7.96 12.95 10.75
CA SER A 176 -8.01 12.98 12.22
C SER A 176 -8.04 11.58 12.87
N GLY A 177 -7.43 10.57 12.24
CA GLY A 177 -7.38 9.20 12.75
C GLY A 177 -8.72 8.46 12.72
N LYS A 178 -9.70 8.93 11.94
CA LYS A 178 -11.05 8.35 11.91
C LYS A 178 -11.22 7.20 10.92
N ARG A 179 -10.27 7.03 9.99
CA ARG A 179 -10.34 5.93 9.02
C ARG A 179 -10.06 4.60 9.72
N LYS A 180 -10.85 3.61 9.38
CA LYS A 180 -10.63 2.23 9.79
C LYS A 180 -10.60 1.36 8.55
N PHE A 181 -9.48 0.68 8.35
CA PHE A 181 -9.33 -0.30 7.29
C PHE A 181 -9.74 -1.67 7.80
N LYS A 182 -10.35 -2.47 6.94
CA LYS A 182 -10.67 -3.85 7.27
C LYS A 182 -9.36 -4.62 7.40
N THR A 183 -9.15 -5.25 8.55
CA THR A 183 -7.92 -5.97 8.87
C THR A 183 -8.24 -7.42 9.21
N PHE A 184 -7.46 -8.35 8.67
CA PHE A 184 -7.48 -9.76 9.01
C PHE A 184 -6.07 -10.21 9.42
N SER A 185 -6.00 -11.27 10.20
CA SER A 185 -4.74 -11.95 10.49
C SER A 185 -4.51 -13.12 9.54
N ALA A 186 -3.28 -13.61 9.46
CA ALA A 186 -2.95 -14.87 8.78
C ALA A 186 -3.83 -16.02 9.30
N SER A 187 -4.03 -16.07 10.62
CA SER A 187 -4.93 -17.05 11.24
C SER A 187 -6.38 -16.94 10.73
N ASP A 188 -6.88 -15.74 10.42
CA ASP A 188 -8.22 -15.57 9.84
C ASP A 188 -8.29 -16.11 8.42
N VAL A 189 -7.21 -15.95 7.62
CA VAL A 189 -7.09 -16.50 6.27
C VAL A 189 -7.14 -18.03 6.32
N PHE A 190 -6.30 -18.67 7.16
CA PHE A 190 -6.23 -20.12 7.26
C PHE A 190 -7.48 -20.74 7.87
N ASN A 191 -8.14 -20.06 8.77
CA ASN A 191 -9.42 -20.50 9.36
C ASN A 191 -10.64 -20.19 8.48
N LYS A 192 -10.43 -19.76 7.22
CA LYS A 192 -11.48 -19.49 6.21
C LYS A 192 -12.50 -18.43 6.66
N LYS A 193 -12.09 -17.48 7.50
CA LYS A 193 -12.91 -16.33 7.88
C LYS A 193 -12.88 -15.24 6.83
N VAL A 194 -11.84 -15.22 6.00
CA VAL A 194 -11.72 -14.33 4.83
C VAL A 194 -12.48 -14.97 3.67
N THR A 195 -13.32 -14.20 3.01
CA THR A 195 -14.17 -14.67 1.92
C THR A 195 -13.83 -13.93 0.61
N ARG A 196 -14.24 -14.48 -0.54
CA ARG A 196 -14.11 -13.79 -1.83
C ARG A 196 -14.66 -12.36 -1.80
N LYS A 197 -15.82 -12.12 -1.16
CA LYS A 197 -16.42 -10.77 -1.02
C LYS A 197 -15.50 -9.77 -0.30
N ASP A 198 -14.61 -10.25 0.56
CA ASP A 198 -13.68 -9.41 1.29
C ASP A 198 -12.49 -8.98 0.42
N ILE A 199 -12.16 -9.74 -0.62
CA ILE A 199 -10.90 -9.65 -1.38
C ILE A 199 -11.11 -9.25 -2.85
N GLU A 200 -12.15 -9.80 -3.50
CA GLU A 200 -12.37 -9.65 -4.96
C GLU A 200 -12.35 -8.19 -5.40
N GLY A 201 -11.53 -7.90 -6.41
CA GLY A 201 -11.39 -6.59 -7.01
C GLY A 201 -10.76 -5.51 -6.13
N LYS A 202 -10.21 -5.87 -4.94
CA LYS A 202 -9.67 -4.92 -3.97
C LYS A 202 -8.14 -4.83 -3.99
N ILE A 203 -7.64 -3.86 -3.25
CA ILE A 203 -6.23 -3.71 -2.88
C ILE A 203 -5.99 -4.46 -1.58
N ILE A 204 -5.07 -5.41 -1.60
CA ILE A 204 -4.68 -6.17 -0.42
C ILE A 204 -3.26 -5.77 -0.03
N LEU A 205 -3.14 -5.18 1.16
CA LEU A 205 -1.84 -4.84 1.75
C LEU A 205 -1.47 -5.94 2.73
N ILE A 206 -0.33 -6.58 2.52
CA ILE A 206 0.20 -7.67 3.34
C ILE A 206 1.45 -7.19 4.05
N GLY A 207 1.49 -7.29 5.37
CA GLY A 207 2.62 -6.85 6.21
C GLY A 207 2.34 -7.04 7.68
N TYR A 208 3.14 -6.41 8.53
CA TYR A 208 3.00 -6.56 9.97
C TYR A 208 1.98 -5.57 10.58
N VAL A 209 1.03 -6.09 11.31
CA VAL A 209 0.06 -5.34 12.15
C VAL A 209 -0.10 -6.09 13.48
N GLY A 210 1.00 -6.25 14.19
CA GLY A 210 1.07 -7.06 15.41
C GLY A 210 0.86 -6.27 16.70
N PRO A 211 0.90 -6.94 17.87
CA PRO A 211 0.68 -6.31 19.17
C PRO A 211 1.87 -5.45 19.65
N THR A 212 3.04 -5.59 19.04
CA THR A 212 4.25 -4.81 19.39
C THR A 212 4.23 -3.43 18.74
N ASP A 213 5.13 -2.55 19.20
CA ASP A 213 5.29 -1.21 18.61
C ASP A 213 6.31 -1.22 17.44
N GLU A 214 6.77 -2.41 17.04
CA GLU A 214 7.54 -2.59 15.82
C GLU A 214 6.71 -2.11 14.61
N ASP A 215 7.35 -1.41 13.68
CA ASP A 215 6.71 -0.86 12.48
C ASP A 215 5.55 0.10 12.76
N LYS A 216 5.59 0.80 13.91
CA LYS A 216 4.65 1.88 14.22
C LYS A 216 5.32 3.24 14.19
N PHE A 217 4.54 4.23 13.77
CA PHE A 217 4.92 5.64 13.70
C PHE A 217 4.01 6.49 14.58
N PHE A 218 4.52 7.66 14.98
CA PHE A 218 3.69 8.69 15.61
C PHE A 218 2.98 9.50 14.54
N SER A 219 1.65 9.54 14.59
CA SER A 219 0.87 10.44 13.75
C SER A 219 0.76 11.85 14.36
N PRO A 220 0.42 12.88 13.56
CA PRO A 220 0.19 14.22 14.09
C PRO A 220 -0.95 14.30 15.13
N PHE A 221 -1.79 13.29 15.25
CA PHE A 221 -2.94 13.25 16.16
C PHE A 221 -2.64 12.61 17.50
N ASN A 222 -1.51 11.93 17.64
CA ASN A 222 -1.10 11.24 18.88
C ASN A 222 -0.98 12.16 20.10
N LYS A 223 -0.65 13.44 19.88
CA LYS A 223 -0.44 14.44 20.95
C LYS A 223 -1.58 14.57 21.97
N ARG A 224 -2.77 14.03 21.66
CA ARG A 224 -3.97 14.13 22.51
C ARG A 224 -4.35 12.87 23.28
N ALA A 225 -3.89 11.69 22.85
CA ALA A 225 -4.40 10.44 23.39
C ALA A 225 -3.43 9.71 24.34
N LYS A 226 -2.19 9.54 23.95
CA LYS A 226 -1.12 8.90 24.75
C LYS A 226 0.23 9.33 24.20
N PRO A 227 0.86 10.39 24.71
CA PRO A 227 2.01 11.07 24.10
C PRO A 227 3.27 10.21 23.92
N ASN A 228 3.31 9.00 24.46
CA ASN A 228 4.53 8.18 24.51
C ASN A 228 4.41 6.83 23.79
N LYS A 229 3.40 6.63 22.93
CA LYS A 229 3.29 5.40 22.12
C LYS A 229 2.93 5.73 20.68
N PRO A 230 3.63 5.13 19.71
CA PRO A 230 3.27 5.26 18.30
C PRO A 230 1.87 4.68 18.05
N ASP A 231 1.12 5.24 17.11
CA ASP A 231 -0.31 5.00 16.93
C ASP A 231 -0.75 4.59 15.52
N VAL A 232 0.18 4.56 14.55
CA VAL A 232 -0.10 4.17 13.16
C VAL A 232 0.90 3.12 12.72
N TYR A 233 0.43 1.96 12.25
CA TYR A 233 1.29 0.97 11.62
C TYR A 233 1.76 1.41 10.23
N GLY A 234 2.94 0.94 9.79
CA GLY A 234 3.43 1.16 8.45
C GLY A 234 2.42 0.77 7.38
N LEU A 235 1.77 -0.38 7.56
CA LEU A 235 0.74 -0.85 6.65
C LEU A 235 -0.50 0.08 6.60
N GLU A 236 -0.92 0.64 7.75
CA GLU A 236 -1.99 1.64 7.80
C GLU A 236 -1.57 2.96 7.15
N TYR A 237 -0.32 3.38 7.34
CA TYR A 237 0.25 4.53 6.66
C TYR A 237 0.11 4.42 5.14
N TYR A 238 0.49 3.29 4.55
CA TYR A 238 0.31 3.08 3.10
C TYR A 238 -1.16 3.11 2.70
N ALA A 239 -2.04 2.56 3.51
CA ALA A 239 -3.48 2.62 3.24
C ALA A 239 -4.02 4.06 3.25
N TYR A 240 -3.52 4.95 4.13
CA TYR A 240 -3.83 6.38 4.10
C TYR A 240 -3.33 7.03 2.81
N VAL A 241 -2.08 6.76 2.42
CA VAL A 241 -1.50 7.29 1.16
C VAL A 241 -2.34 6.83 -0.04
N ILE A 242 -2.63 5.54 -0.17
CA ILE A 242 -3.43 4.99 -1.27
C ILE A 242 -4.82 5.66 -1.33
N THR A 243 -5.47 5.80 -0.18
CA THR A 243 -6.78 6.45 -0.11
C THR A 243 -6.71 7.90 -0.57
N GLN A 244 -5.66 8.64 -0.20
CA GLN A 244 -5.46 10.03 -0.60
C GLN A 244 -5.24 10.15 -2.10
N VAL A 245 -4.45 9.25 -2.69
CA VAL A 245 -4.14 9.21 -4.12
C VAL A 245 -5.37 8.85 -4.95
N LEU A 246 -6.24 8.00 -4.44
CA LEU A 246 -7.43 7.49 -5.15
C LEU A 246 -8.73 8.29 -4.85
N LYS A 247 -8.67 9.39 -4.13
CA LYS A 247 -9.80 10.32 -3.96
C LYS A 247 -10.06 11.13 -5.22
#